data_3200b515e5c5389b0fa85b1d64830964
#
_entry.id   3200b515e5c5389b0fa85b1d64830964
#
_cell.length_a   1.000
_cell.length_b   1.000
_cell.length_c   1.000
_cell.angle_alpha   90.00
_cell.angle_beta   90.00
_cell.angle_gamma   90.00
#
_symmetry.space_group_name_H-M   'P 1'
#
loop_
_entity.id
_entity.type
_entity.pdbx_description
1 polymer ?
#
loop_
_entity_poly.entity_id
_entity_poly.type
_entity_poly.pdbx_seq_one_letter_code
_entity_poly.pdbx_strand_id
1 'polypeptide(L)'
;AITFARIVMAEFHQIQEEREQQQREFDRKRNLMLSDIAHDLRTPVTTVSGYAKALADHMVQEPEKQQEYLDAIQNKSVRIGNLINLLFEYVKLDSEGFTLNCKTLDLCELLRENAAMLYAEMEENGMTLTADIPEETIPVWADELQLSRVVTNLLTNAMQHNPKGTRIGLFAYRELERIYVLVADSGILIPEEQAQHLFDPFTRGDKARVSDGRNGLGLSIVSKIVQMHGWDLKLVQQPQIQHYAKAAGFAKAFVIRMENAGMYSVHPLK
;
A
#
# COMPACT_ATOMS: atom_id res chain seq x y z
N ALA A 1 25.10 36.52 -29.96
CA ALA A 1 25.75 35.94 -28.76
C ALA A 1 25.01 36.35 -27.47
N ILE A 2 24.76 37.64 -27.22
CA ILE A 2 24.13 38.13 -25.96
C ILE A 2 22.70 37.62 -25.78
N THR A 3 21.90 37.54 -26.86
CA THR A 3 20.50 37.06 -26.81
C THR A 3 20.43 35.56 -26.47
N PHE A 4 21.34 34.78 -27.03
CA PHE A 4 21.44 33.34 -26.77
C PHE A 4 21.83 33.05 -25.30
N ALA A 5 22.82 33.78 -24.77
CA ALA A 5 23.24 33.65 -23.38
C ALA A 5 22.11 34.01 -22.40
N ARG A 6 21.27 35.00 -22.71
CA ARG A 6 20.11 35.38 -21.90
C ARG A 6 19.03 34.29 -21.90
N ILE A 7 18.78 33.62 -23.02
CA ILE A 7 17.81 32.54 -23.13
C ILE A 7 18.29 31.34 -22.29
N VAL A 8 19.56 30.95 -22.44
CA VAL A 8 20.13 29.83 -21.68
C VAL A 8 20.12 30.11 -20.17
N MET A 9 20.42 31.35 -19.76
CA MET A 9 20.35 31.75 -18.34
C MET A 9 18.92 31.74 -17.81
N ALA A 10 17.92 32.13 -18.60
CA ALA A 10 16.52 32.09 -18.20
C ALA A 10 16.01 30.63 -18.03
N GLU A 11 16.35 29.74 -18.98
CA GLU A 11 16.05 28.31 -18.87
C GLU A 11 16.74 27.68 -17.65
N PHE A 12 18.00 28.02 -17.40
CA PHE A 12 18.71 27.52 -16.23
C PHE A 12 18.07 28.00 -14.92
N HIS A 13 17.65 29.24 -14.82
CA HIS A 13 16.91 29.75 -13.65
C HIS A 13 15.57 29.06 -13.48
N GLN A 14 14.83 28.85 -14.56
CA GLN A 14 13.55 28.13 -14.49
C GLN A 14 13.72 26.69 -13.99
N ILE A 15 14.72 25.96 -14.50
CA ILE A 15 15.02 24.60 -14.05
C ILE A 15 15.42 24.60 -12.56
N GLN A 16 16.17 25.59 -12.10
CA GLN A 16 16.55 25.71 -10.70
C GLN A 16 15.33 26.00 -9.81
N GLU A 17 14.47 26.94 -10.21
CA GLU A 17 13.25 27.24 -9.47
C GLU A 17 12.31 26.03 -9.39
N GLU A 18 12.13 25.28 -10.48
CA GLU A 18 11.34 24.05 -10.50
C GLU A 18 11.92 22.99 -9.55
N ARG A 19 13.24 22.81 -9.54
CA ARG A 19 13.92 21.88 -8.61
C ARG A 19 13.73 22.29 -7.15
N GLU A 20 13.89 23.58 -6.84
CA GLU A 20 13.69 24.10 -5.50
C GLU A 20 12.24 23.96 -5.04
N GLN A 21 11.27 24.18 -5.94
CA GLN A 21 9.85 23.96 -5.63
C GLN A 21 9.56 22.49 -5.37
N GLN A 22 10.07 21.58 -6.20
CA GLN A 22 9.93 20.14 -6.00
C GLN A 22 10.55 19.69 -4.67
N GLN A 23 11.73 20.21 -4.33
CA GLN A 23 12.38 19.91 -3.06
C GLN A 23 11.57 20.42 -1.86
N ARG A 24 11.04 21.65 -1.92
CA ARG A 24 10.20 22.23 -0.86
C ARG A 24 8.89 21.43 -0.69
N GLU A 25 8.27 21.01 -1.77
CA GLU A 25 7.08 20.15 -1.72
C GLU A 25 7.38 18.78 -1.11
N PHE A 26 8.50 18.19 -1.49
CA PHE A 26 8.98 16.94 -0.92
C PHE A 26 9.23 17.07 0.59
N ASP A 27 9.96 18.08 1.02
CA ASP A 27 10.25 18.33 2.44
C ASP A 27 8.96 18.60 3.24
N ARG A 28 8.02 19.35 2.65
CA ARG A 28 6.72 19.59 3.26
C ARG A 28 5.92 18.30 3.44
N LYS A 29 5.84 17.47 2.40
CA LYS A 29 5.15 16.17 2.46
C LYS A 29 5.78 15.26 3.51
N ARG A 30 7.13 15.22 3.57
CA ARG A 30 7.87 14.45 4.57
C ARG A 30 7.58 14.93 6.00
N ASN A 31 7.56 16.24 6.23
CA ASN A 31 7.29 16.79 7.55
C ASN A 31 5.84 16.57 8.00
N LEU A 32 4.86 16.69 7.10
CA LEU A 32 3.47 16.34 7.39
C LEU A 32 3.35 14.85 7.76
N MET A 33 3.99 13.99 6.98
CA MET A 33 4.05 12.56 7.25
C MET A 33 4.60 12.25 8.65
N LEU A 34 5.74 12.85 9.03
CA LEU A 34 6.33 12.65 10.36
C LEU A 34 5.41 13.12 11.48
N SER A 35 4.67 14.21 11.27
CA SER A 35 3.68 14.73 12.21
C SER A 35 2.51 13.75 12.40
N ASP A 36 2.01 13.19 11.30
CA ASP A 36 0.91 12.23 11.33
C ASP A 36 1.31 10.92 12.01
N ILE A 37 2.53 10.42 11.75
CA ILE A 37 3.09 9.25 12.45
C ILE A 37 3.19 9.52 13.96
N ALA A 38 3.74 10.66 14.34
CA ALA A 38 3.90 11.02 15.75
C ALA A 38 2.53 11.07 16.46
N HIS A 39 1.51 11.58 15.79
CA HIS A 39 0.13 11.58 16.27
C HIS A 39 -0.42 10.15 16.44
N ASP A 40 -0.24 9.31 15.41
CA ASP A 40 -0.75 7.95 15.38
C ASP A 40 -0.04 7.00 16.35
N LEU A 41 1.22 7.28 16.67
CA LEU A 41 1.96 6.57 17.72
C LEU A 41 1.54 7.06 19.12
N ARG A 42 1.27 8.35 19.31
CA ARG A 42 0.91 8.91 20.62
C ARG A 42 -0.35 8.27 21.19
N THR A 43 -1.37 8.07 20.38
CA THR A 43 -2.66 7.51 20.83
C THR A 43 -2.53 6.12 21.46
N PRO A 44 -1.99 5.09 20.78
CA PRO A 44 -1.83 3.77 21.39
C PRO A 44 -0.83 3.76 22.55
N VAL A 45 0.24 4.56 22.50
CA VAL A 45 1.21 4.69 23.62
C VAL A 45 0.53 5.25 24.85
N THR A 46 -0.29 6.29 24.72
CA THR A 46 -1.05 6.86 25.86
C THR A 46 -2.01 5.83 26.46
N THR A 47 -2.68 5.03 25.61
CA THR A 47 -3.59 3.97 26.07
C THR A 47 -2.83 2.88 26.82
N VAL A 48 -1.70 2.40 26.30
CA VAL A 48 -0.84 1.39 26.94
C VAL A 48 -0.36 1.91 28.30
N SER A 49 0.16 3.16 28.35
CA SER A 49 0.63 3.77 29.58
C SER A 49 -0.49 3.93 30.61
N GLY A 50 -1.70 4.33 30.18
CA GLY A 50 -2.86 4.49 31.06
C GLY A 50 -3.31 3.17 31.68
N TYR A 51 -3.44 2.11 30.87
CA TYR A 51 -3.84 0.78 31.36
C TYR A 51 -2.75 0.16 32.25
N ALA A 52 -1.49 0.27 31.87
CA ALA A 52 -0.38 -0.22 32.69
C ALA A 52 -0.32 0.49 34.05
N LYS A 53 -0.54 1.80 34.08
CA LYS A 53 -0.60 2.57 35.31
C LYS A 53 -1.78 2.16 36.18
N ALA A 54 -2.98 2.01 35.63
CA ALA A 54 -4.16 1.59 36.36
C ALA A 54 -4.00 0.20 37.02
N LEU A 55 -3.31 -0.72 36.34
CA LEU A 55 -2.96 -2.04 36.87
C LEU A 55 -1.89 -1.92 37.98
N ALA A 56 -0.85 -1.14 37.74
CA ALA A 56 0.24 -0.94 38.73
C ALA A 56 -0.23 -0.25 40.02
N ASP A 57 -1.14 0.70 39.91
CA ASP A 57 -1.73 1.43 41.06
C ASP A 57 -2.89 0.64 41.71
N HIS A 58 -3.12 -0.64 41.33
CA HIS A 58 -4.20 -1.49 41.82
C HIS A 58 -5.61 -0.86 41.73
N MET A 59 -5.82 0.02 40.75
CA MET A 59 -7.11 0.69 40.52
C MET A 59 -8.18 -0.25 39.97
N VAL A 60 -7.76 -1.39 39.37
CA VAL A 60 -8.63 -2.42 38.82
C VAL A 60 -8.48 -3.66 39.69
N GLN A 61 -9.52 -4.03 40.41
CA GLN A 61 -9.51 -5.18 41.32
C GLN A 61 -10.15 -6.44 40.73
N GLU A 62 -11.03 -6.27 39.76
CA GLU A 62 -11.75 -7.38 39.11
C GLU A 62 -10.81 -8.13 38.15
N PRO A 63 -10.60 -9.44 38.32
CA PRO A 63 -9.67 -10.22 37.49
C PRO A 63 -10.00 -10.15 35.97
N GLU A 64 -11.29 -10.14 35.62
CA GLU A 64 -11.75 -10.05 34.24
C GLU A 64 -11.33 -8.72 33.59
N LYS A 65 -11.46 -7.60 34.31
CA LYS A 65 -11.01 -6.30 33.82
C LYS A 65 -9.49 -6.18 33.76
N GLN A 66 -8.78 -6.82 34.69
CA GLN A 66 -7.31 -6.89 34.61
C GLN A 66 -6.88 -7.58 33.33
N GLN A 67 -7.52 -8.72 33.00
CA GLN A 67 -7.24 -9.45 31.75
C GLN A 67 -7.57 -8.60 30.52
N GLU A 68 -8.72 -7.92 30.51
CA GLU A 68 -9.10 -7.00 29.43
C GLU A 68 -8.04 -5.89 29.20
N TYR A 69 -7.49 -5.31 30.30
CA TYR A 69 -6.44 -4.29 30.20
C TYR A 69 -5.13 -4.87 29.68
N LEU A 70 -4.75 -6.08 30.11
CA LEU A 70 -3.57 -6.78 29.62
C LEU A 70 -3.69 -7.09 28.11
N ASP A 71 -4.83 -7.59 27.67
CA ASP A 71 -5.12 -7.89 26.27
C ASP A 71 -5.10 -6.59 25.43
N ALA A 72 -5.66 -5.51 25.95
CA ALA A 72 -5.61 -4.21 25.31
C ALA A 72 -4.17 -3.67 25.17
N ILE A 73 -3.34 -3.81 26.21
CA ILE A 73 -1.92 -3.44 26.18
C ILE A 73 -1.19 -4.25 25.11
N GLN A 74 -1.39 -5.57 25.10
CA GLN A 74 -0.75 -6.46 24.13
C GLN A 74 -1.13 -6.07 22.70
N ASN A 75 -2.43 -5.94 22.42
CA ASN A 75 -2.95 -5.58 21.10
C ASN A 75 -2.42 -4.21 20.61
N LYS A 76 -2.37 -3.20 21.51
CA LYS A 76 -1.84 -1.88 21.18
C LYS A 76 -0.33 -1.90 20.96
N SER A 77 0.42 -2.72 21.69
CA SER A 77 1.88 -2.86 21.54
C SER A 77 2.23 -3.53 20.20
N VAL A 78 1.52 -4.58 19.80
CA VAL A 78 1.66 -5.19 18.46
C VAL A 78 1.39 -4.18 17.36
N ARG A 79 0.33 -3.37 17.53
CA ARG A 79 -0.01 -2.31 16.58
C ARG A 79 1.10 -1.27 16.47
N ILE A 80 1.69 -0.81 17.56
CA ILE A 80 2.82 0.12 17.56
C ILE A 80 4.00 -0.48 16.79
N GLY A 81 4.33 -1.75 17.03
CA GLY A 81 5.38 -2.46 16.30
C GLY A 81 5.14 -2.49 14.79
N ASN A 82 3.92 -2.81 14.36
CA ASN A 82 3.54 -2.82 12.95
C ASN A 82 3.66 -1.41 12.32
N LEU A 83 3.24 -0.36 13.02
CA LEU A 83 3.36 1.02 12.54
C LEU A 83 4.83 1.43 12.35
N ILE A 84 5.68 1.09 13.31
CA ILE A 84 7.12 1.35 13.24
C ILE A 84 7.74 0.61 12.05
N ASN A 85 7.39 -0.66 11.85
CA ASN A 85 7.90 -1.45 10.72
C ASN A 85 7.50 -0.84 9.37
N LEU A 86 6.24 -0.44 9.21
CA LEU A 86 5.75 0.22 8.00
C LEU A 86 6.47 1.55 7.73
N LEU A 87 6.75 2.32 8.80
CA LEU A 87 7.54 3.54 8.70
C LEU A 87 8.96 3.27 8.22
N PHE A 88 9.66 2.30 8.83
CA PHE A 88 11.01 1.93 8.40
C PHE A 88 11.04 1.48 6.93
N GLU A 89 10.05 0.71 6.51
CA GLU A 89 9.90 0.28 5.12
C GLU A 89 9.72 1.45 4.17
N TYR A 90 8.82 2.37 4.52
CA TYR A 90 8.60 3.58 3.71
C TYR A 90 9.88 4.41 3.57
N VAL A 91 10.56 4.69 4.70
CA VAL A 91 11.82 5.45 4.72
C VAL A 91 12.91 4.74 3.92
N LYS A 92 13.01 3.41 4.02
CA LYS A 92 13.96 2.61 3.25
C LYS A 92 13.71 2.72 1.75
N LEU A 93 12.45 2.59 1.31
CA LEU A 93 12.06 2.72 -0.10
C LEU A 93 12.25 4.15 -0.65
N ASP A 94 12.24 5.15 0.23
CA ASP A 94 12.42 6.57 -0.13
C ASP A 94 13.87 7.05 -0.05
N SER A 95 14.79 6.18 0.43
CA SER A 95 16.21 6.55 0.54
C SER A 95 16.88 6.58 -0.85
N GLU A 96 17.75 7.58 -1.08
CA GLU A 96 18.47 7.77 -2.36
C GLU A 96 19.34 6.57 -2.79
N GLY A 97 19.64 5.64 -1.90
CA GLY A 97 20.46 4.46 -2.18
C GLY A 97 19.68 3.15 -2.36
N PHE A 98 18.37 3.17 -2.23
CA PHE A 98 17.59 1.94 -2.35
C PHE A 98 17.40 1.55 -3.82
N THR A 99 17.78 0.33 -4.15
CA THR A 99 17.59 -0.27 -5.49
C THR A 99 16.85 -1.58 -5.36
N LEU A 100 15.95 -1.84 -6.31
CA LEU A 100 15.24 -3.12 -6.40
C LEU A 100 16.23 -4.24 -6.76
N ASN A 101 16.08 -5.39 -6.12
CA ASN A 101 16.80 -6.61 -6.46
C ASN A 101 15.97 -7.44 -7.45
N CYS A 102 15.84 -6.94 -8.67
CA CYS A 102 15.02 -7.57 -9.69
C CYS A 102 15.66 -8.84 -10.24
N LYS A 103 14.83 -9.85 -10.48
CA LYS A 103 15.15 -11.09 -11.18
C LYS A 103 13.94 -11.52 -12.02
N THR A 104 14.16 -12.43 -12.97
CA THR A 104 13.04 -13.07 -13.67
C THR A 104 12.36 -14.04 -12.70
N LEU A 105 11.06 -13.88 -12.51
CA LEU A 105 10.21 -14.74 -11.69
C LEU A 105 8.89 -15.05 -12.39
N ASP A 106 8.23 -16.13 -11.94
CA ASP A 106 6.87 -16.45 -12.38
C ASP A 106 5.84 -15.66 -11.54
N LEU A 107 5.18 -14.71 -12.20
CA LEU A 107 4.13 -13.91 -11.57
C LEU A 107 2.98 -14.77 -11.06
N CYS A 108 2.57 -15.80 -11.83
CA CYS A 108 1.45 -16.66 -11.46
C CYS A 108 1.73 -17.47 -10.20
N GLU A 109 2.94 -18.00 -10.07
CA GLU A 109 3.40 -18.70 -8.85
C GLU A 109 3.36 -17.77 -7.63
N LEU A 110 4.00 -16.60 -7.74
CA LEU A 110 4.03 -15.60 -6.66
C LEU A 110 2.61 -15.21 -6.21
N LEU A 111 1.68 -15.00 -7.15
CA LEU A 111 0.30 -14.66 -6.80
C LEU A 111 -0.42 -15.80 -6.07
N ARG A 112 -0.23 -17.06 -6.50
CA ARG A 112 -0.82 -18.24 -5.83
C ARG A 112 -0.27 -18.43 -4.42
N GLU A 113 1.05 -18.26 -4.22
CA GLU A 113 1.68 -18.37 -2.90
C GLU A 113 1.14 -17.33 -1.93
N ASN A 114 1.05 -16.06 -2.36
CA ASN A 114 0.49 -14.99 -1.52
C ASN A 114 -1.00 -15.20 -1.21
N ALA A 115 -1.78 -15.68 -2.17
CA ALA A 115 -3.18 -16.01 -1.97
C ALA A 115 -3.35 -17.17 -0.97
N ALA A 116 -2.55 -18.21 -1.08
CA ALA A 116 -2.58 -19.36 -0.17
C ALA A 116 -2.19 -18.97 1.25
N MET A 117 -1.19 -18.10 1.42
CA MET A 117 -0.74 -17.60 2.72
C MET A 117 -1.86 -16.91 3.50
N LEU A 118 -2.70 -16.12 2.81
CA LEU A 118 -3.76 -15.33 3.44
C LEU A 118 -5.13 -16.02 3.46
N TYR A 119 -5.25 -17.20 2.82
CA TYR A 119 -6.53 -17.86 2.64
C TYR A 119 -7.24 -18.18 3.96
N ALA A 120 -6.51 -18.76 4.93
CA ALA A 120 -7.08 -19.12 6.23
C ALA A 120 -7.59 -17.88 6.99
N GLU A 121 -6.85 -16.78 6.96
CA GLU A 121 -7.24 -15.51 7.58
C GLU A 121 -8.49 -14.91 6.90
N MET A 122 -8.61 -15.04 5.57
CA MET A 122 -9.82 -14.63 4.84
C MET A 122 -11.05 -15.43 5.28
N GLU A 123 -10.93 -16.75 5.40
CA GLU A 123 -12.03 -17.61 5.86
C GLU A 123 -12.43 -17.29 7.30
N GLU A 124 -11.49 -17.11 8.23
CA GLU A 124 -11.75 -16.71 9.61
C GLU A 124 -12.48 -15.36 9.70
N ASN A 125 -12.18 -14.44 8.80
CA ASN A 125 -12.88 -13.15 8.68
C ASN A 125 -14.22 -13.28 7.93
N GLY A 126 -14.64 -14.49 7.53
CA GLY A 126 -15.89 -14.73 6.81
C GLY A 126 -15.91 -14.16 5.41
N MET A 127 -14.76 -14.07 4.76
CA MET A 127 -14.58 -13.60 3.37
C MET A 127 -14.32 -14.77 2.44
N THR A 128 -14.57 -14.58 1.15
CA THR A 128 -14.32 -15.61 0.13
C THR A 128 -13.35 -15.07 -0.92
N LEU A 129 -12.38 -15.91 -1.28
CA LEU A 129 -11.40 -15.59 -2.34
C LEU A 129 -11.82 -16.26 -3.65
N THR A 130 -11.84 -15.47 -4.73
CA THR A 130 -11.92 -15.94 -6.12
C THR A 130 -10.60 -15.64 -6.79
N ALA A 131 -9.86 -16.66 -7.19
CA ALA A 131 -8.62 -16.49 -7.93
C ALA A 131 -8.79 -16.98 -9.38
N ASP A 132 -8.48 -16.13 -10.35
CA ASP A 132 -8.40 -16.47 -11.79
C ASP A 132 -6.98 -16.09 -12.27
N ILE A 133 -6.06 -17.00 -12.02
CA ILE A 133 -4.63 -16.89 -12.32
C ILE A 133 -4.31 -17.97 -13.36
N PRO A 134 -3.72 -17.62 -14.52
CA PRO A 134 -3.36 -18.60 -15.54
C PRO A 134 -2.49 -19.74 -14.99
N GLU A 135 -2.67 -20.95 -15.48
CA GLU A 135 -1.77 -22.07 -15.19
C GLU A 135 -0.40 -21.88 -15.85
N GLU A 136 -0.39 -21.19 -16.98
CA GLU A 136 0.81 -20.86 -17.73
C GLU A 136 1.65 -19.82 -16.97
N THR A 137 2.96 -19.99 -17.02
CA THR A 137 3.94 -19.05 -16.47
C THR A 137 3.84 -17.68 -17.17
N ILE A 138 3.75 -16.63 -16.38
CA ILE A 138 3.92 -15.24 -16.86
C ILE A 138 5.24 -14.71 -16.29
N PRO A 139 6.35 -14.75 -17.08
CA PRO A 139 7.62 -14.24 -16.59
C PRO A 139 7.60 -12.71 -16.51
N VAL A 140 8.06 -12.19 -15.37
CA VAL A 140 8.23 -10.75 -15.12
C VAL A 140 9.61 -10.47 -14.53
N TRP A 141 10.15 -9.29 -14.82
CA TRP A 141 11.39 -8.80 -14.22
C TRP A 141 11.03 -7.96 -12.99
N ALA A 142 11.19 -8.52 -11.80
CA ALA A 142 10.73 -7.90 -10.56
C ALA A 142 11.57 -8.28 -9.34
N ASP A 143 11.50 -7.45 -8.31
CA ASP A 143 11.94 -7.80 -6.96
C ASP A 143 10.84 -8.62 -6.29
N GLU A 144 11.11 -9.91 -6.08
CA GLU A 144 10.16 -10.89 -5.54
C GLU A 144 9.60 -10.47 -4.18
N LEU A 145 10.47 -10.01 -3.28
CA LEU A 145 10.08 -9.58 -1.95
C LEU A 145 9.16 -8.36 -2.00
N GLN A 146 9.50 -7.38 -2.83
CA GLN A 146 8.71 -6.17 -2.95
C GLN A 146 7.39 -6.43 -3.68
N LEU A 147 7.37 -7.29 -4.71
CA LEU A 147 6.14 -7.65 -5.40
C LEU A 147 5.20 -8.49 -4.50
N SER A 148 5.73 -9.44 -3.74
CA SER A 148 4.97 -10.18 -2.73
C SER A 148 4.32 -9.22 -1.71
N ARG A 149 5.06 -8.21 -1.27
CA ARG A 149 4.56 -7.16 -0.37
C ARG A 149 3.43 -6.33 -1.00
N VAL A 150 3.52 -6.00 -2.28
CA VAL A 150 2.44 -5.31 -3.01
C VAL A 150 1.16 -6.15 -2.97
N VAL A 151 1.26 -7.44 -3.31
CA VAL A 151 0.10 -8.34 -3.35
C VAL A 151 -0.51 -8.52 -1.97
N THR A 152 0.31 -8.81 -0.95
CA THR A 152 -0.16 -8.99 0.43
C THR A 152 -0.80 -7.72 0.99
N ASN A 153 -0.22 -6.53 0.75
CA ASN A 153 -0.82 -5.27 1.17
C ASN A 153 -2.19 -5.02 0.52
N LEU A 154 -2.35 -5.31 -0.78
CA LEU A 154 -3.62 -5.14 -1.47
C LEU A 154 -4.68 -6.14 -0.97
N LEU A 155 -4.31 -7.40 -0.77
CA LEU A 155 -5.21 -8.42 -0.24
C LEU A 155 -5.62 -8.10 1.22
N THR A 156 -4.66 -7.76 2.06
CA THR A 156 -4.92 -7.34 3.45
C THR A 156 -5.78 -6.09 3.51
N ASN A 157 -5.56 -5.12 2.61
CA ASN A 157 -6.40 -3.94 2.50
C ASN A 157 -7.85 -4.31 2.15
N ALA A 158 -8.07 -5.25 1.21
CA ALA A 158 -9.39 -5.75 0.88
C ALA A 158 -10.06 -6.45 2.08
N MET A 159 -9.31 -7.18 2.91
CA MET A 159 -9.83 -7.82 4.12
C MET A 159 -10.20 -6.81 5.21
N GLN A 160 -9.34 -5.83 5.45
CA GLN A 160 -9.48 -4.92 6.58
C GLN A 160 -10.53 -3.80 6.35
N HIS A 161 -10.77 -3.40 5.11
CA HIS A 161 -11.62 -2.26 4.79
C HIS A 161 -13.03 -2.63 4.35
N ASN A 162 -13.37 -3.90 4.40
CA ASN A 162 -14.67 -4.39 3.99
C ASN A 162 -15.35 -5.22 5.09
N PRO A 163 -16.69 -5.28 5.12
CA PRO A 163 -17.43 -6.07 6.09
C PRO A 163 -17.27 -7.57 5.84
N LYS A 164 -17.62 -8.39 6.84
CA LYS A 164 -17.74 -9.83 6.67
C LYS A 164 -18.71 -10.17 5.53
N GLY A 165 -18.44 -11.25 4.81
CA GLY A 165 -19.20 -11.65 3.62
C GLY A 165 -18.72 -11.00 2.32
N THR A 166 -17.70 -10.12 2.35
CA THR A 166 -17.11 -9.55 1.14
C THR A 166 -16.38 -10.63 0.34
N ARG A 167 -16.59 -10.62 -0.98
CA ARG A 167 -15.81 -11.42 -1.92
C ARG A 167 -14.56 -10.64 -2.31
N ILE A 168 -13.42 -11.33 -2.29
CA ILE A 168 -12.12 -10.81 -2.74
C ILE A 168 -11.75 -11.54 -4.02
N GLY A 169 -11.28 -10.82 -5.04
CA GLY A 169 -10.84 -11.36 -6.31
C GLY A 169 -9.37 -11.10 -6.54
N LEU A 170 -8.63 -12.12 -6.98
CA LEU A 170 -7.25 -11.99 -7.44
C LEU A 170 -7.16 -12.50 -8.87
N PHE A 171 -6.84 -11.61 -9.79
CA PHE A 171 -6.82 -11.90 -11.22
C PHE A 171 -5.47 -11.55 -11.82
N ALA A 172 -4.99 -12.40 -12.73
CA ALA A 172 -3.85 -12.09 -13.59
C ALA A 172 -4.18 -12.48 -15.03
N TYR A 173 -3.76 -11.66 -15.97
CA TYR A 173 -3.88 -11.96 -17.39
C TYR A 173 -2.92 -11.12 -18.21
N ARG A 174 -2.67 -11.61 -19.43
CA ARG A 174 -1.93 -10.86 -20.44
C ARG A 174 -2.90 -10.40 -21.52
N GLU A 175 -2.77 -9.16 -21.91
CA GLU A 175 -3.51 -8.58 -23.02
C GLU A 175 -2.53 -7.80 -23.91
N LEU A 176 -2.32 -8.27 -25.12
CA LEU A 176 -1.27 -7.76 -26.01
C LEU A 176 0.12 -7.79 -25.32
N GLU A 177 0.80 -6.67 -25.29
CA GLU A 177 2.13 -6.50 -24.66
C GLU A 177 2.05 -6.12 -23.18
N ARG A 178 0.86 -6.20 -22.55
CA ARG A 178 0.66 -5.78 -21.18
C ARG A 178 0.22 -6.93 -20.29
N ILE A 179 0.70 -6.91 -19.07
CA ILE A 179 0.30 -7.83 -18.01
C ILE A 179 -0.51 -7.03 -17.00
N TYR A 180 -1.61 -7.61 -16.57
CA TYR A 180 -2.50 -7.02 -15.58
C TYR A 180 -2.61 -7.93 -14.38
N VAL A 181 -2.47 -7.32 -13.18
CA VAL A 181 -2.83 -7.94 -11.90
C VAL A 181 -3.91 -7.10 -11.26
N LEU A 182 -5.02 -7.74 -10.88
CA LEU A 182 -6.13 -7.07 -10.23
C LEU A 182 -6.38 -7.72 -8.88
N VAL A 183 -6.46 -6.88 -7.84
CA VAL A 183 -7.01 -7.24 -6.54
C VAL A 183 -8.32 -6.50 -6.40
N ALA A 184 -9.43 -7.24 -6.44
CA ALA A 184 -10.78 -6.71 -6.45
C ALA A 184 -11.53 -7.07 -5.16
N ASP A 185 -12.51 -6.27 -4.78
CA ASP A 185 -13.44 -6.60 -3.71
C ASP A 185 -14.88 -6.17 -4.03
N SER A 186 -15.85 -6.88 -3.45
CA SER A 186 -17.28 -6.59 -3.60
C SER A 186 -17.82 -5.68 -2.48
N GLY A 187 -16.92 -5.00 -1.76
CA GLY A 187 -17.26 -4.18 -0.62
C GLY A 187 -17.74 -2.77 -0.98
N ILE A 188 -17.51 -1.83 -0.09
CA ILE A 188 -18.02 -0.46 -0.21
C ILE A 188 -17.15 0.33 -1.19
N LEU A 189 -17.78 1.13 -2.05
CA LEU A 189 -17.10 2.08 -2.92
C LEU A 189 -16.39 3.17 -2.10
N ILE A 190 -15.26 3.62 -2.59
CA ILE A 190 -14.48 4.69 -1.97
C ILE A 190 -14.99 6.02 -2.51
N PRO A 191 -15.34 6.99 -1.65
CA PRO A 191 -15.75 8.33 -2.10
C PRO A 191 -14.67 8.97 -2.98
N GLU A 192 -15.09 9.73 -3.99
CA GLU A 192 -14.18 10.27 -5.01
C GLU A 192 -13.09 11.17 -4.42
N GLU A 193 -13.43 11.99 -3.42
CA GLU A 193 -12.48 12.83 -2.69
C GLU A 193 -11.37 12.00 -2.01
N GLN A 194 -11.72 10.82 -1.49
CA GLN A 194 -10.74 9.92 -0.86
C GLN A 194 -9.95 9.14 -1.91
N ALA A 195 -10.58 8.77 -3.02
CA ALA A 195 -9.94 8.01 -4.09
C ALA A 195 -8.78 8.79 -4.74
N GLN A 196 -8.89 10.11 -4.86
CA GLN A 196 -7.84 10.98 -5.41
C GLN A 196 -6.56 11.00 -4.58
N HIS A 197 -6.67 10.79 -3.27
CA HIS A 197 -5.55 10.80 -2.33
C HIS A 197 -5.23 9.43 -1.74
N LEU A 198 -5.80 8.36 -2.29
CA LEU A 198 -5.75 7.02 -1.70
C LEU A 198 -4.33 6.46 -1.59
N PHE A 199 -3.45 6.86 -2.50
CA PHE A 199 -2.06 6.44 -2.55
C PHE A 199 -1.10 7.40 -1.84
N ASP A 200 -1.61 8.54 -1.37
CA ASP A 200 -0.80 9.47 -0.57
C ASP A 200 -0.54 8.86 0.81
N PRO A 201 0.66 9.03 1.38
CA PRO A 201 0.95 8.54 2.71
C PRO A 201 -0.02 9.11 3.75
N PHE A 202 -0.48 8.27 4.69
CA PHE A 202 -1.37 8.64 5.81
C PHE A 202 -2.74 9.19 5.41
N THR A 203 -3.16 9.05 4.17
CA THR A 203 -4.51 9.42 3.75
C THR A 203 -5.52 8.47 4.39
N ARG A 204 -6.48 9.02 5.11
CA ARG A 204 -7.56 8.30 5.79
C ARG A 204 -8.89 8.97 5.48
N GLY A 205 -9.93 8.17 5.30
CA GLY A 205 -11.29 8.70 5.34
C GLY A 205 -11.65 9.21 6.73
N ASP A 206 -12.32 10.34 6.83
CA ASP A 206 -12.68 11.01 8.10
C ASP A 206 -13.38 10.10 9.13
N LYS A 207 -14.09 9.07 8.68
CA LYS A 207 -14.79 8.11 9.55
C LYS A 207 -13.87 7.03 10.15
N ALA A 208 -12.67 6.84 9.62
CA ALA A 208 -11.70 5.83 10.10
C ALA A 208 -10.78 6.35 11.22
N ARG A 209 -10.86 7.64 11.57
CA ARG A 209 -10.02 8.25 12.62
C ARG A 209 -10.27 7.69 14.02
N VAL A 210 -11.43 7.11 14.29
CA VAL A 210 -11.86 6.86 15.69
C VAL A 210 -11.69 5.42 16.18
N SER A 211 -11.62 4.39 15.32
CA SER A 211 -11.72 3.02 15.85
C SER A 211 -10.78 1.92 15.35
N ASP A 212 -10.18 2.00 14.17
CA ASP A 212 -9.76 0.75 13.53
C ASP A 212 -8.25 0.48 13.35
N GLY A 213 -7.37 1.30 13.91
CA GLY A 213 -5.94 0.91 13.93
C GLY A 213 -5.21 0.89 12.58
N ARG A 214 -5.80 1.38 11.54
CA ARG A 214 -5.31 1.31 10.16
C ARG A 214 -4.38 2.49 9.86
N ASN A 215 -3.21 2.24 9.32
CA ASN A 215 -2.09 3.20 9.36
C ASN A 215 -1.98 4.11 8.12
N GLY A 216 -2.77 3.90 7.06
CA GLY A 216 -2.72 4.70 5.83
C GLY A 216 -1.39 4.64 5.06
N LEU A 217 -0.48 3.74 5.43
CA LEU A 217 0.83 3.57 4.77
C LEU A 217 0.86 2.41 3.75
N GLY A 218 -0.01 1.42 3.89
CA GLY A 218 0.03 0.22 3.05
C GLY A 218 -0.08 0.54 1.56
N LEU A 219 -1.05 1.38 1.17
CA LEU A 219 -1.26 1.74 -0.24
C LEU A 219 -0.19 2.70 -0.78
N SER A 220 0.39 3.56 0.04
CA SER A 220 1.51 4.41 -0.38
C SER A 220 2.79 3.59 -0.62
N ILE A 221 3.04 2.55 0.20
CA ILE A 221 4.11 1.58 -0.03
C ILE A 221 3.86 0.81 -1.34
N VAL A 222 2.64 0.34 -1.58
CA VAL A 222 2.25 -0.30 -2.85
C VAL A 222 2.54 0.62 -4.04
N SER A 223 2.08 1.87 -3.98
CA SER A 223 2.30 2.86 -5.03
C SER A 223 3.80 3.08 -5.30
N LYS A 224 4.60 3.23 -4.24
CA LYS A 224 6.05 3.44 -4.35
C LYS A 224 6.75 2.25 -5.01
N ILE A 225 6.45 1.04 -4.57
CA ILE A 225 7.06 -0.19 -5.13
C ILE A 225 6.67 -0.35 -6.61
N VAL A 226 5.40 -0.14 -6.96
CA VAL A 226 4.92 -0.24 -8.34
C VAL A 226 5.61 0.79 -9.23
N GLN A 227 5.74 2.06 -8.77
CA GLN A 227 6.46 3.11 -9.49
C GLN A 227 7.94 2.79 -9.68
N MET A 228 8.61 2.23 -8.66
CA MET A 228 10.02 1.81 -8.76
C MET A 228 10.26 0.71 -9.77
N HIS A 229 9.26 -0.14 -10.03
CA HIS A 229 9.30 -1.14 -11.11
C HIS A 229 8.96 -0.55 -12.49
N GLY A 230 8.61 0.74 -12.58
CA GLY A 230 8.16 1.37 -13.81
C GLY A 230 6.75 0.95 -14.25
N TRP A 231 5.93 0.48 -13.33
CA TRP A 231 4.56 0.03 -13.58
C TRP A 231 3.53 1.07 -13.15
N ASP A 232 2.27 0.88 -13.61
CA ASP A 232 1.16 1.74 -13.23
C ASP A 232 0.25 1.06 -12.20
N LEU A 233 -0.21 1.84 -11.23
CA LEU A 233 -1.22 1.44 -10.25
C LEU A 233 -2.41 2.38 -10.31
N LYS A 234 -3.61 1.83 -10.34
CA LYS A 234 -4.84 2.62 -10.23
C LYS A 234 -5.93 1.91 -9.47
N LEU A 235 -6.81 2.69 -8.83
CA LEU A 235 -8.10 2.25 -8.35
C LEU A 235 -9.12 2.35 -9.49
N VAL A 236 -9.86 1.27 -9.71
CA VAL A 236 -10.97 1.21 -10.65
C VAL A 236 -12.21 0.87 -9.86
N GLN A 237 -13.19 1.74 -9.86
CA GLN A 237 -14.50 1.48 -9.29
C GLN A 237 -15.48 1.07 -10.40
N GLN A 238 -16.33 0.08 -10.13
CA GLN A 238 -17.19 -0.55 -11.13
C GLN A 238 -16.39 -1.07 -12.35
N PRO A 239 -15.50 -2.06 -12.15
CA PRO A 239 -14.53 -2.50 -13.16
C PRO A 239 -15.15 -2.95 -14.49
N GLN A 240 -16.37 -3.47 -14.46
CA GLN A 240 -17.11 -3.87 -15.66
C GLN A 240 -17.37 -2.70 -16.62
N ILE A 241 -17.52 -1.47 -16.13
CA ILE A 241 -17.74 -0.27 -16.94
C ILE A 241 -16.45 0.21 -17.58
N GLN A 242 -15.31 -0.09 -16.94
CA GLN A 242 -13.98 0.37 -17.35
C GLN A 242 -13.16 -0.69 -18.12
N HIS A 243 -13.82 -1.66 -18.76
CA HIS A 243 -13.18 -2.73 -19.55
C HIS A 243 -12.33 -3.75 -18.78
N TYR A 244 -12.52 -3.88 -17.46
CA TYR A 244 -11.86 -4.93 -16.67
C TYR A 244 -12.81 -6.11 -16.44
N ALA A 245 -13.11 -6.85 -17.53
CA ALA A 245 -14.11 -7.92 -17.54
C ALA A 245 -13.82 -9.03 -16.50
N LYS A 246 -12.56 -9.33 -16.21
CA LYS A 246 -12.17 -10.34 -15.20
C LYS A 246 -12.69 -9.98 -13.81
N ALA A 247 -12.78 -8.71 -13.47
CA ALA A 247 -13.32 -8.23 -12.20
C ALA A 247 -14.81 -7.83 -12.29
N ALA A 248 -15.53 -8.31 -13.29
CA ALA A 248 -16.98 -8.10 -13.40
C ALA A 248 -17.70 -8.69 -12.17
N GLY A 249 -18.61 -7.92 -11.58
CA GLY A 249 -19.32 -8.32 -10.34
C GLY A 249 -18.61 -7.99 -9.04
N PHE A 250 -17.44 -7.32 -9.10
CA PHE A 250 -16.79 -6.68 -7.96
C PHE A 250 -17.11 -5.17 -7.94
N ALA A 251 -17.08 -4.57 -6.76
CA ALA A 251 -17.39 -3.15 -6.60
C ALA A 251 -16.21 -2.26 -7.04
N LYS A 252 -15.00 -2.69 -6.69
CA LYS A 252 -13.76 -1.97 -7.02
C LYS A 252 -12.60 -2.93 -7.22
N ALA A 253 -11.55 -2.46 -7.88
CA ALA A 253 -10.30 -3.20 -8.06
C ALA A 253 -9.09 -2.26 -8.03
N PHE A 254 -8.03 -2.69 -7.38
CA PHE A 254 -6.69 -2.15 -7.59
C PHE A 254 -6.08 -2.85 -8.78
N VAL A 255 -5.68 -2.10 -9.78
CA VAL A 255 -5.15 -2.61 -11.04
C VAL A 255 -3.70 -2.22 -11.16
N ILE A 256 -2.83 -3.21 -11.24
CA ILE A 256 -1.41 -3.03 -11.59
C ILE A 256 -1.27 -3.37 -13.06
N ARG A 257 -0.76 -2.44 -13.84
CA ARG A 257 -0.42 -2.61 -15.24
C ARG A 257 1.08 -2.65 -15.38
N MET A 258 1.58 -3.76 -15.90
CA MET A 258 2.98 -3.98 -16.18
C MET A 258 3.18 -3.99 -17.69
N GLU A 259 4.17 -3.29 -18.20
CA GLU A 259 4.58 -3.50 -19.59
C GLU A 259 5.38 -4.78 -19.65
N ASN A 260 5.09 -5.60 -20.65
CA ASN A 260 5.88 -6.78 -20.92
C ASN A 260 7.23 -6.25 -21.43
N ALA A 261 8.18 -6.05 -20.54
CA ALA A 261 9.56 -5.84 -20.93
C ALA A 261 10.01 -7.14 -21.61
N GLY A 262 9.69 -7.24 -22.89
CA GLY A 262 10.22 -8.27 -23.74
C GLY A 262 11.71 -8.36 -23.46
N MET A 263 12.32 -9.52 -23.63
CA MET A 263 13.70 -9.91 -23.33
C MET A 263 14.81 -8.92 -23.78
N TYR A 264 14.48 -7.68 -24.10
CA TYR A 264 15.34 -6.65 -24.68
C TYR A 264 15.11 -5.29 -24.01
N SER A 265 15.75 -5.09 -22.89
CA SER A 265 16.44 -3.83 -22.59
C SER A 265 17.16 -3.91 -21.24
N VAL A 266 18.28 -4.58 -21.25
CA VAL A 266 19.37 -4.27 -20.34
C VAL A 266 19.95 -2.94 -20.81
N HIS A 267 19.39 -1.83 -20.34
CA HIS A 267 20.12 -0.57 -20.31
C HIS A 267 19.84 0.10 -18.96
N PRO A 268 20.82 0.12 -18.06
CA PRO A 268 20.76 1.03 -16.94
C PRO A 268 20.82 2.45 -17.52
N LEU A 269 19.79 3.25 -17.29
CA LEU A 269 19.89 4.68 -17.41
C LEU A 269 20.97 5.15 -16.42
N LYS A 270 22.08 5.67 -17.01
CA LYS A 270 23.13 6.35 -16.28
C LYS A 270 22.67 7.68 -15.74
#